data_a3427512c8f9db0fc78a75eadc87b71f
#
_entry.id   a3427512c8f9db0fc78a75eadc87b71f
#
_cell.length_a   1.000
_cell.length_b   1.000
_cell.length_c   1.000
_cell.angle_alpha   90.00
_cell.angle_beta   90.00
_cell.angle_gamma   90.00
#
_symmetry.space_group_name_H-M   'P 1'
#
loop_
_entity.id
_entity.type
_entity.pdbx_description
1 polymer ?
#
loop_
_entity_poly.entity_id
_entity_poly.type
_entity_poly.pdbx_seq_one_letter_code
_entity_poly.pdbx_strand_id
1 'polypeptide(L)'
;MVSEPVLDRSSGIPLYAQVRDVLRRQILSQSIAAGEHLPGELELQETFGVSRSVIRQALAELADAGLIRRQQGRGSVVVPTRVHHRRAEQAGGLSRQLAAAGEHVRTVVIDLVSATAPEAVVPTIGTADAWRIERLRFVDDEPLAFMRSWVSRELFPSLTADAIEGSLLDYMRSTGVVPIGGPRQLRAVPADPTVAGHLAIDVGTPVLLLHAVTNDAHGRGLEWSTLWHQPTTVFDVEATVDALDRPPRDLDRLRDLVAELSALISVSDGDGTAQRSPFA
;
A
#
# COMPACT_ATOMS: atom_id res chain seq x y z
N MET A 1 -16.26 4.65 -28.73
CA MET A 1 -15.49 5.64 -29.53
C MET A 1 -14.40 6.18 -28.63
N VAL A 2 -13.17 5.73 -28.83
CA VAL A 2 -12.01 6.25 -28.07
C VAL A 2 -11.71 7.62 -28.68
N SER A 3 -11.75 8.66 -27.85
CA SER A 3 -11.42 10.04 -28.25
C SER A 3 -10.00 10.04 -28.80
N GLU A 4 -9.79 10.58 -30.01
CA GLU A 4 -8.43 10.75 -30.56
C GLU A 4 -7.58 11.52 -29.55
N PRO A 5 -6.38 11.03 -29.25
CA PRO A 5 -5.50 11.70 -28.27
C PRO A 5 -4.98 13.01 -28.87
N VAL A 6 -5.50 14.13 -28.42
CA VAL A 6 -5.07 15.46 -28.85
C VAL A 6 -3.75 15.80 -28.15
N LEU A 7 -2.66 15.93 -28.97
CA LEU A 7 -1.38 16.43 -28.49
C LEU A 7 -1.41 17.97 -28.44
N ASP A 8 -0.93 18.55 -27.34
CA ASP A 8 -0.80 20.00 -27.19
C ASP A 8 0.58 20.48 -27.67
N ARG A 9 0.63 21.01 -28.89
CA ARG A 9 1.86 21.55 -29.49
C ARG A 9 2.31 22.87 -28.85
N SER A 10 1.46 23.50 -28.06
CA SER A 10 1.73 24.79 -27.38
C SER A 10 2.25 24.62 -25.94
N SER A 11 2.16 23.44 -25.36
CA SER A 11 2.50 23.16 -23.96
C SER A 11 3.98 23.26 -23.58
N GLY A 12 4.89 23.39 -24.56
CA GLY A 12 6.34 23.31 -24.33
C GLY A 12 6.85 21.91 -23.98
N ILE A 13 5.97 20.92 -23.80
CA ILE A 13 6.34 19.51 -23.58
C ILE A 13 6.67 18.87 -24.91
N PRO A 14 7.84 18.21 -25.06
CA PRO A 14 8.20 17.52 -26.30
C PRO A 14 7.13 16.52 -26.76
N LEU A 15 6.86 16.48 -28.05
CA LEU A 15 5.78 15.62 -28.59
C LEU A 15 6.00 14.13 -28.29
N TYR A 16 7.25 13.67 -28.27
CA TYR A 16 7.52 12.27 -27.92
C TYR A 16 7.12 11.95 -26.46
N ALA A 17 7.32 12.89 -25.54
CA ALA A 17 6.94 12.72 -24.15
C ALA A 17 5.40 12.67 -23.99
N GLN A 18 4.67 13.51 -24.73
CA GLN A 18 3.22 13.47 -24.74
C GLN A 18 2.68 12.14 -25.31
N VAL A 19 3.24 11.64 -26.41
CA VAL A 19 2.90 10.34 -27.00
C VAL A 19 3.19 9.21 -26.00
N ARG A 20 4.40 9.21 -25.40
CA ARG A 20 4.77 8.26 -24.35
C ARG A 20 3.75 8.25 -23.22
N ASP A 21 3.35 9.41 -22.72
CA ASP A 21 2.43 9.54 -21.59
C ASP A 21 1.01 9.07 -21.92
N VAL A 22 0.56 9.26 -23.16
CA VAL A 22 -0.71 8.72 -23.63
C VAL A 22 -0.66 7.19 -23.67
N LEU A 23 0.35 6.62 -24.32
CA LEU A 23 0.51 5.16 -24.42
C LEU A 23 0.73 4.53 -23.05
N ARG A 24 1.53 5.16 -22.18
CA ARG A 24 1.72 4.73 -20.79
C ARG A 24 0.40 4.66 -20.01
N ARG A 25 -0.45 5.67 -20.12
CA ARG A 25 -1.78 5.65 -19.50
C ARG A 25 -2.65 4.51 -20.01
N GLN A 26 -2.64 4.25 -21.32
CA GLN A 26 -3.40 3.14 -21.92
C GLN A 26 -2.91 1.78 -21.45
N ILE A 27 -1.60 1.59 -21.28
CA ILE A 27 -1.00 0.37 -20.75
C ILE A 27 -1.36 0.21 -19.27
N LEU A 28 -1.16 1.23 -18.44
CA LEU A 28 -1.41 1.17 -17.00
C LEU A 28 -2.90 1.05 -16.66
N SER A 29 -3.80 1.63 -17.48
CA SER A 29 -5.25 1.46 -17.34
C SER A 29 -5.77 0.16 -17.94
N GLN A 30 -4.89 -0.69 -18.48
CA GLN A 30 -5.22 -1.93 -19.18
C GLN A 30 -6.16 -1.73 -20.41
N SER A 31 -6.23 -0.51 -20.94
CA SER A 31 -6.92 -0.27 -22.23
C SER A 31 -6.18 -0.94 -23.38
N ILE A 32 -4.87 -1.19 -23.21
CA ILE A 32 -4.05 -2.10 -24.01
C ILE A 32 -3.56 -3.16 -23.03
N ALA A 33 -4.04 -4.38 -23.15
CA ALA A 33 -3.77 -5.40 -22.15
C ALA A 33 -2.33 -5.94 -22.23
N ALA A 34 -1.86 -6.49 -21.12
CA ALA A 34 -0.59 -7.19 -21.09
C ALA A 34 -0.56 -8.34 -22.11
N GLY A 35 0.53 -8.45 -22.87
CA GLY A 35 0.67 -9.40 -23.97
C GLY A 35 0.09 -8.93 -25.29
N GLU A 36 -0.68 -7.85 -25.33
CA GLU A 36 -1.17 -7.26 -26.56
C GLU A 36 -0.08 -6.50 -27.31
N HIS A 37 -0.21 -6.43 -28.63
CA HIS A 37 0.65 -5.62 -29.46
C HIS A 37 0.18 -4.16 -29.45
N LEU A 38 1.12 -3.23 -29.30
CA LEU A 38 0.88 -1.84 -29.63
C LEU A 38 0.60 -1.70 -31.13
N PRO A 39 -0.19 -0.69 -31.54
CA PRO A 39 -0.32 -0.33 -32.95
C PRO A 39 1.06 -0.12 -33.58
N GLY A 40 1.18 -0.41 -34.88
CA GLY A 40 2.44 -0.28 -35.59
C GLY A 40 2.99 1.15 -35.63
N GLU A 41 4.30 1.32 -35.86
CA GLU A 41 4.92 2.67 -35.92
C GLU A 41 4.19 3.58 -36.91
N LEU A 42 3.75 3.06 -38.05
CA LEU A 42 3.01 3.82 -39.07
C LEU A 42 1.62 4.25 -38.58
N GLU A 43 0.90 3.33 -37.99
CA GLU A 43 -0.42 3.59 -37.43
C GLU A 43 -0.38 4.60 -36.28
N LEU A 44 0.65 4.49 -35.41
CA LEU A 44 0.87 5.48 -34.36
C LEU A 44 1.21 6.87 -34.91
N GLN A 45 1.99 6.95 -36.03
CA GLN A 45 2.26 8.23 -36.70
C GLN A 45 0.96 8.88 -37.21
N GLU A 46 0.07 8.11 -37.81
CA GLU A 46 -1.23 8.55 -38.30
C GLU A 46 -2.13 8.99 -37.14
N THR A 47 -2.23 8.17 -36.09
CA THR A 47 -3.06 8.44 -34.91
C THR A 47 -2.67 9.71 -34.17
N PHE A 48 -1.34 9.95 -34.01
CA PHE A 48 -0.84 11.10 -33.25
C PHE A 48 -0.46 12.30 -34.13
N GLY A 49 -0.45 12.15 -35.45
CA GLY A 49 -0.05 13.22 -36.39
C GLY A 49 1.39 13.68 -36.19
N VAL A 50 2.32 12.75 -35.89
CA VAL A 50 3.72 13.05 -35.58
C VAL A 50 4.70 12.26 -36.48
N SER A 51 5.96 12.69 -36.49
CA SER A 51 7.00 12.03 -37.29
C SER A 51 7.39 10.65 -36.71
N ARG A 52 7.95 9.80 -37.57
CA ARG A 52 8.49 8.50 -37.19
C ARG A 52 9.52 8.56 -36.06
N SER A 53 10.38 9.60 -36.07
CA SER A 53 11.40 9.79 -35.03
C SER A 53 10.76 10.02 -33.64
N VAL A 54 9.68 10.80 -33.58
CA VAL A 54 8.91 11.05 -32.35
C VAL A 54 8.31 9.75 -31.81
N ILE A 55 7.67 8.94 -32.67
CA ILE A 55 7.13 7.63 -32.26
C ILE A 55 8.23 6.71 -31.75
N ARG A 56 9.34 6.61 -32.51
CA ARG A 56 10.44 5.71 -32.12
C ARG A 56 11.07 6.10 -30.80
N GLN A 57 11.18 7.40 -30.50
CA GLN A 57 11.68 7.88 -29.22
C GLN A 57 10.69 7.57 -28.09
N ALA A 58 9.38 7.82 -28.27
CA ALA A 58 8.37 7.47 -27.28
C ALA A 58 8.36 5.97 -26.96
N LEU A 59 8.45 5.12 -28.01
CA LEU A 59 8.51 3.67 -27.83
C LEU A 59 9.84 3.20 -27.19
N ALA A 60 10.95 3.89 -27.41
CA ALA A 60 12.21 3.60 -26.73
C ALA A 60 12.09 3.86 -25.23
N GLU A 61 11.56 5.02 -24.83
CA GLU A 61 11.35 5.33 -23.42
C GLU A 61 10.36 4.37 -22.72
N LEU A 62 9.30 3.93 -23.42
CA LEU A 62 8.40 2.91 -22.88
C LEU A 62 9.10 1.55 -22.72
N ALA A 63 10.02 1.20 -23.62
CA ALA A 63 10.81 -0.03 -23.52
C ALA A 63 11.85 0.05 -22.40
N ASP A 64 12.52 1.19 -22.25
CA ASP A 64 13.49 1.46 -21.17
C ASP A 64 12.78 1.46 -19.79
N ALA A 65 11.51 1.91 -19.75
CA ALA A 65 10.65 1.81 -18.57
C ALA A 65 10.06 0.40 -18.34
N GLY A 66 10.41 -0.60 -19.16
CA GLY A 66 9.93 -1.98 -19.01
C GLY A 66 8.44 -2.20 -19.35
N LEU A 67 7.74 -1.17 -19.84
CA LEU A 67 6.32 -1.26 -20.15
C LEU A 67 6.01 -2.00 -21.45
N ILE A 68 6.95 -2.01 -22.39
CA ILE A 68 6.85 -2.74 -23.66
C ILE A 68 8.16 -3.47 -23.96
N ARG A 69 8.06 -4.53 -24.76
CA ARG A 69 9.19 -5.23 -25.35
C ARG A 69 9.14 -5.09 -26.85
N ARG A 70 10.19 -4.51 -27.44
CA ARG A 70 10.32 -4.41 -28.89
C ARG A 70 10.70 -5.76 -29.50
N GLN A 71 9.97 -6.18 -30.53
CA GLN A 71 10.22 -7.42 -31.26
C GLN A 71 10.59 -7.03 -32.71
N GLN A 72 11.80 -7.42 -33.12
CA GLN A 72 12.27 -7.09 -34.45
C GLN A 72 11.34 -7.64 -35.53
N GLY A 73 10.80 -6.76 -36.39
CA GLY A 73 9.85 -7.12 -37.45
C GLY A 73 8.41 -7.45 -37.00
N ARG A 74 8.14 -7.45 -35.68
CA ARG A 74 6.81 -7.78 -35.12
C ARG A 74 6.18 -6.69 -34.27
N GLY A 75 6.81 -5.51 -34.20
CA GLY A 75 6.30 -4.38 -33.42
C GLY A 75 6.69 -4.40 -31.96
N SER A 76 5.87 -3.80 -31.13
CA SER A 76 6.06 -3.73 -29.67
C SER A 76 4.92 -4.44 -28.96
N VAL A 77 5.25 -5.25 -27.96
CA VAL A 77 4.28 -5.98 -27.13
C VAL A 77 4.28 -5.38 -25.73
N VAL A 78 3.09 -5.15 -25.16
CA VAL A 78 2.96 -4.72 -23.77
C VAL A 78 3.48 -5.82 -22.85
N VAL A 79 4.48 -5.47 -22.06
CA VAL A 79 5.00 -6.40 -21.04
C VAL A 79 3.95 -6.50 -19.94
N PRO A 80 3.69 -7.70 -19.41
CA PRO A 80 2.85 -7.82 -18.23
C PRO A 80 3.41 -6.95 -17.10
N THR A 81 2.84 -5.77 -16.92
CA THR A 81 3.14 -4.95 -15.75
C THR A 81 2.47 -5.64 -14.59
N ARG A 82 3.23 -6.19 -13.67
CA ARG A 82 2.66 -6.77 -12.46
C ARG A 82 1.96 -5.65 -11.70
N VAL A 83 0.65 -5.74 -11.64
CA VAL A 83 -0.16 -4.88 -10.78
C VAL A 83 -0.18 -5.52 -9.40
N HIS A 84 0.35 -4.81 -8.41
CA HIS A 84 0.37 -5.29 -7.05
C HIS A 84 -0.91 -4.84 -6.33
N HIS A 85 -1.80 -5.78 -6.10
CA HIS A 85 -3.05 -5.53 -5.38
C HIS A 85 -2.82 -5.47 -3.87
N ARG A 86 -3.34 -4.44 -3.23
CA ARG A 86 -3.31 -4.24 -1.78
C ARG A 86 -4.70 -3.98 -1.26
N ARG A 87 -5.04 -4.59 -0.13
CA ARG A 87 -6.23 -4.22 0.62
C ARG A 87 -5.88 -3.11 1.60
N ALA A 88 -6.50 -1.93 1.42
CA ALA A 88 -6.26 -0.78 2.30
C ALA A 88 -6.59 -1.08 3.77
N GLU A 89 -7.57 -1.94 4.01
CA GLU A 89 -8.11 -2.30 5.32
C GLU A 89 -7.25 -3.30 6.09
N GLN A 90 -6.37 -4.05 5.42
CA GLN A 90 -5.54 -5.05 6.10
C GLN A 90 -4.31 -4.42 6.74
N ALA A 91 -4.34 -4.31 8.08
CA ALA A 91 -3.22 -3.84 8.90
C ALA A 91 -2.03 -4.81 8.99
N GLY A 92 -2.10 -5.98 8.38
CA GLY A 92 -1.15 -7.09 8.51
C GLY A 92 0.25 -6.86 7.95
N GLY A 93 0.55 -5.67 7.44
CA GLY A 93 1.82 -5.32 6.80
C GLY A 93 1.91 -5.79 5.34
N LEU A 94 2.66 -5.02 4.55
CA LEU A 94 2.82 -5.29 3.11
C LEU A 94 3.45 -6.67 2.85
N SER A 95 4.42 -7.09 3.68
CA SER A 95 5.10 -8.39 3.54
C SER A 95 4.11 -9.56 3.59
N ARG A 96 3.16 -9.54 4.53
CA ARG A 96 2.19 -10.64 4.68
C ARG A 96 1.20 -10.70 3.54
N GLN A 97 0.73 -9.53 3.05
CA GLN A 97 -0.20 -9.48 1.93
C GLN A 97 0.43 -10.06 0.66
N LEU A 98 1.67 -9.67 0.36
CA LEU A 98 2.40 -10.12 -0.83
C LEU A 98 2.83 -11.59 -0.70
N ALA A 99 3.29 -12.02 0.48
CA ALA A 99 3.62 -13.43 0.73
C ALA A 99 2.38 -14.35 0.58
N ALA A 100 1.20 -13.89 1.01
CA ALA A 100 -0.05 -14.61 0.80
C ALA A 100 -0.45 -14.69 -0.68
N ALA A 101 0.01 -13.76 -1.52
CA ALA A 101 -0.13 -13.79 -2.97
C ALA A 101 0.95 -14.65 -3.66
N GLY A 102 1.87 -15.25 -2.91
CA GLY A 102 2.95 -16.08 -3.45
C GLY A 102 4.13 -15.29 -4.03
N GLU A 103 4.22 -14.00 -3.73
CA GLU A 103 5.29 -13.13 -4.23
C GLU A 103 6.54 -13.17 -3.34
N HIS A 104 7.72 -13.16 -3.97
CA HIS A 104 8.99 -13.07 -3.26
C HIS A 104 9.26 -11.62 -2.85
N VAL A 105 9.11 -11.34 -1.55
CA VAL A 105 9.27 -10.01 -0.98
C VAL A 105 10.60 -9.89 -0.26
N ARG A 106 11.40 -8.90 -0.63
CA ARG A 106 12.63 -8.51 0.06
C ARG A 106 12.51 -7.09 0.59
N THR A 107 12.96 -6.85 1.81
CA THR A 107 13.04 -5.52 2.41
C THR A 107 14.49 -5.19 2.68
N VAL A 108 14.92 -4.00 2.26
CA VAL A 108 16.24 -3.45 2.55
C VAL A 108 16.06 -2.27 3.51
N VAL A 109 16.78 -2.28 4.61
CA VAL A 109 16.88 -1.13 5.51
C VAL A 109 17.89 -0.17 4.91
N ILE A 110 17.43 1.00 4.47
CA ILE A 110 18.28 2.05 3.88
C ILE A 110 18.96 2.84 4.98
N ASP A 111 18.18 3.20 6.02
CA ASP A 111 18.65 4.01 7.12
C ASP A 111 17.90 3.65 8.41
N LEU A 112 18.63 3.63 9.53
CA LEU A 112 18.10 3.48 10.88
C LEU A 112 18.91 4.41 11.80
N VAL A 113 18.33 5.53 12.15
CA VAL A 113 19.03 6.54 12.95
C VAL A 113 18.17 7.01 14.12
N SER A 114 18.84 7.35 15.21
CA SER A 114 18.27 8.12 16.30
C SER A 114 18.04 9.55 15.84
N ALA A 115 16.81 10.04 15.95
CA ALA A 115 16.45 11.38 15.51
C ALA A 115 15.30 11.97 16.34
N THR A 116 15.20 13.29 16.33
CA THR A 116 14.04 13.99 16.89
C THR A 116 12.85 13.82 15.95
N ALA A 117 11.76 13.23 16.43
CA ALA A 117 10.54 13.07 15.66
C ALA A 117 9.93 14.44 15.31
N PRO A 118 9.38 14.60 14.09
CA PRO A 118 8.62 15.79 13.73
C PRO A 118 7.45 16.04 14.71
N GLU A 119 7.10 17.29 14.92
CA GLU A 119 6.03 17.68 15.84
C GLU A 119 4.69 16.94 15.53
N ALA A 120 4.38 16.73 14.26
CA ALA A 120 3.19 15.99 13.84
C ALA A 120 3.20 14.50 14.22
N VAL A 121 4.38 13.91 14.47
CA VAL A 121 4.57 12.49 14.81
C VAL A 121 4.50 12.26 16.32
N VAL A 122 4.99 13.22 17.11
CA VAL A 122 5.10 13.12 18.58
C VAL A 122 3.79 12.70 19.26
N PRO A 123 2.61 13.25 18.92
CA PRO A 123 1.36 12.83 19.55
C PRO A 123 1.03 11.34 19.34
N THR A 124 1.52 10.76 18.24
CA THR A 124 1.28 9.34 17.93
C THR A 124 2.20 8.44 18.72
N ILE A 125 3.52 8.67 18.70
CA ILE A 125 4.49 7.77 19.32
C ILE A 125 4.84 8.15 20.79
N GLY A 126 4.28 9.24 21.29
CA GLY A 126 4.37 9.68 22.69
C GLY A 126 5.70 10.33 23.09
N THR A 127 6.65 10.49 22.17
CA THR A 127 7.98 11.05 22.46
C THR A 127 8.61 11.70 21.24
N ALA A 128 9.49 12.67 21.47
CA ALA A 128 10.35 13.23 20.43
C ALA A 128 11.62 12.38 20.20
N ASP A 129 12.05 11.56 21.17
CA ASP A 129 13.22 10.67 21.03
C ASP A 129 12.81 9.39 20.28
N ALA A 130 13.17 9.33 19.01
CA ALA A 130 12.66 8.32 18.10
C ALA A 130 13.73 7.67 17.24
N TRP A 131 13.44 6.50 16.75
CA TRP A 131 14.08 5.92 15.59
C TRP A 131 13.39 6.41 14.33
N ARG A 132 14.16 6.99 13.40
CA ARG A 132 13.75 7.14 12.01
C ARG A 132 14.26 5.95 11.23
N ILE A 133 13.36 5.27 10.53
CA ILE A 133 13.64 4.05 9.79
C ILE A 133 13.25 4.28 8.35
N GLU A 134 14.19 4.14 7.43
CA GLU A 134 13.92 4.16 5.99
C GLU A 134 14.16 2.78 5.39
N ARG A 135 13.16 2.28 4.66
CA ARG A 135 13.19 0.93 4.09
C ARG A 135 12.68 0.96 2.66
N LEU A 136 13.28 0.14 1.82
CA LEU A 136 12.83 -0.10 0.47
C LEU A 136 12.38 -1.55 0.33
N ARG A 137 11.20 -1.74 -0.20
CA ARG A 137 10.63 -3.05 -0.43
C ARG A 137 10.65 -3.37 -1.89
N PHE A 138 11.07 -4.61 -2.18
CA PHE A 138 11.17 -5.17 -3.52
C PHE A 138 10.24 -6.38 -3.64
N VAL A 139 9.73 -6.57 -4.85
CA VAL A 139 9.09 -7.81 -5.30
C VAL A 139 9.82 -8.23 -6.57
N ASP A 140 10.36 -9.46 -6.59
CA ASP A 140 11.15 -9.98 -7.71
C ASP A 140 12.23 -8.99 -8.20
N ASP A 141 12.98 -8.38 -7.25
CA ASP A 141 14.03 -7.40 -7.45
C ASP A 141 13.60 -6.03 -8.00
N GLU A 142 12.31 -5.80 -8.24
CA GLU A 142 11.78 -4.49 -8.59
C GLU A 142 11.34 -3.71 -7.33
N PRO A 143 11.71 -2.42 -7.18
CA PRO A 143 11.28 -1.61 -6.05
C PRO A 143 9.76 -1.42 -6.09
N LEU A 144 9.07 -1.78 -5.00
CA LEU A 144 7.62 -1.69 -4.88
C LEU A 144 7.18 -0.51 -4.02
N ALA A 145 7.85 -0.30 -2.89
CA ALA A 145 7.47 0.76 -1.96
C ALA A 145 8.68 1.27 -1.17
N PHE A 146 8.82 2.59 -1.13
CA PHE A 146 9.71 3.28 -0.21
C PHE A 146 8.93 3.63 1.06
N MET A 147 9.52 3.40 2.23
CA MET A 147 8.84 3.53 3.52
C MET A 147 9.70 4.34 4.49
N ARG A 148 9.10 5.30 5.18
CA ARG A 148 9.69 6.00 6.32
C ARG A 148 8.81 5.81 7.54
N SER A 149 9.39 5.26 8.61
CA SER A 149 8.70 4.98 9.86
C SER A 149 9.37 5.72 11.01
N TRP A 150 8.56 6.09 12.00
CA TRP A 150 8.99 6.66 13.27
C TRP A 150 8.43 5.80 14.39
N VAL A 151 9.30 5.37 15.30
CA VAL A 151 8.96 4.58 16.47
C VAL A 151 9.70 5.11 17.70
N SER A 152 9.12 4.96 18.89
CA SER A 152 9.72 5.38 20.14
C SER A 152 11.02 4.61 20.43
N ARG A 153 12.13 5.31 20.74
CA ARG A 153 13.37 4.69 21.18
C ARG A 153 13.24 4.08 22.57
N GLU A 154 12.45 4.69 23.43
CA GLU A 154 12.16 4.15 24.76
C GLU A 154 11.43 2.80 24.67
N LEU A 155 10.47 2.69 23.75
CA LEU A 155 9.69 1.46 23.57
C LEU A 155 10.50 0.35 22.88
N PHE A 156 11.43 0.72 21.99
CA PHE A 156 12.25 -0.21 21.22
C PHE A 156 13.75 0.11 21.34
N PRO A 157 14.33 0.04 22.54
CA PRO A 157 15.73 0.48 22.77
C PRO A 157 16.78 -0.37 22.05
N SER A 158 16.45 -1.63 21.75
CA SER A 158 17.36 -2.60 21.11
C SER A 158 17.09 -2.80 19.62
N LEU A 159 16.42 -1.84 18.97
CA LEU A 159 16.13 -1.92 17.54
C LEU A 159 17.42 -1.85 16.72
N THR A 160 17.60 -2.83 15.83
CA THR A 160 18.72 -2.89 14.87
C THR A 160 18.20 -3.08 13.44
N ALA A 161 19.00 -2.74 12.44
CA ALA A 161 18.63 -2.90 11.05
C ALA A 161 18.33 -4.37 10.71
N ASP A 162 19.19 -5.29 11.14
CA ASP A 162 19.04 -6.73 10.89
C ASP A 162 17.73 -7.29 11.46
N ALA A 163 17.30 -6.79 12.63
CA ALA A 163 16.06 -7.24 13.27
C ALA A 163 14.79 -6.89 12.48
N ILE A 164 14.86 -5.93 11.57
CA ILE A 164 13.73 -5.40 10.80
C ILE A 164 13.84 -5.58 9.29
N GLU A 165 14.82 -6.33 8.80
CA GLU A 165 14.94 -6.67 7.37
C GLU A 165 13.68 -7.35 6.82
N GLY A 166 13.00 -8.19 7.62
CA GLY A 166 11.75 -8.83 7.24
C GLY A 166 10.55 -7.91 7.47
N SER A 167 10.25 -7.65 8.74
CA SER A 167 9.04 -6.93 9.15
C SER A 167 9.22 -6.20 10.49
N LEU A 168 9.04 -4.89 10.49
CA LEU A 168 9.02 -4.10 11.74
C LEU A 168 7.89 -4.54 12.68
N LEU A 169 6.73 -4.92 12.14
CA LEU A 169 5.62 -5.39 12.96
C LEU A 169 5.90 -6.76 13.62
N ASP A 170 6.66 -7.63 12.95
CA ASP A 170 7.06 -8.92 13.53
C ASP A 170 8.16 -8.71 14.60
N TYR A 171 9.08 -7.78 14.38
CA TYR A 171 10.01 -7.34 15.43
C TYR A 171 9.26 -6.83 16.67
N MET A 172 8.26 -5.94 16.50
CA MET A 172 7.44 -5.46 17.63
C MET A 172 6.81 -6.62 18.41
N ARG A 173 6.25 -7.60 17.69
CA ARG A 173 5.67 -8.81 18.34
C ARG A 173 6.72 -9.62 19.10
N SER A 174 7.93 -9.75 18.58
CA SER A 174 9.02 -10.47 19.24
C SER A 174 9.47 -9.81 20.56
N THR A 175 9.26 -8.49 20.70
CA THR A 175 9.52 -7.74 21.94
C THR A 175 8.32 -7.77 22.93
N GLY A 176 7.25 -8.48 22.60
CA GLY A 176 6.03 -8.55 23.42
C GLY A 176 5.03 -7.41 23.15
N VAL A 177 5.32 -6.53 22.22
CA VAL A 177 4.41 -5.44 21.82
C VAL A 177 3.56 -5.92 20.63
N VAL A 178 2.24 -5.98 20.79
CA VAL A 178 1.33 -6.52 19.77
C VAL A 178 0.67 -5.42 18.97
N PRO A 179 1.13 -5.14 17.72
CA PRO A 179 0.49 -4.17 16.85
C PRO A 179 -0.84 -4.74 16.33
N ILE A 180 -1.91 -3.95 16.42
CA ILE A 180 -3.24 -4.32 15.90
C ILE A 180 -3.68 -3.51 14.69
N GLY A 181 -3.16 -2.30 14.50
CA GLY A 181 -3.48 -1.41 13.39
C GLY A 181 -3.90 -0.03 13.86
N GLY A 182 -4.47 0.77 12.97
CA GLY A 182 -4.89 2.14 13.27
C GLY A 182 -5.31 2.90 12.02
N PRO A 183 -5.55 4.21 12.12
CA PRO A 183 -6.02 5.04 11.02
C PRO A 183 -5.03 5.08 9.85
N ARG A 184 -5.59 5.20 8.65
CA ARG A 184 -4.84 5.25 7.39
C ARG A 184 -5.41 6.31 6.49
N GLN A 185 -4.54 6.99 5.76
CA GLN A 185 -4.90 7.98 4.75
C GLN A 185 -4.12 7.70 3.47
N LEU A 186 -4.83 7.64 2.35
CA LEU A 186 -4.24 7.43 1.03
C LEU A 186 -4.42 8.69 0.19
N ARG A 187 -3.35 9.17 -0.43
CA ARG A 187 -3.34 10.34 -1.31
C ARG A 187 -2.48 10.11 -2.53
N ALA A 188 -2.82 10.71 -3.66
CA ALA A 188 -1.94 10.81 -4.80
C ALA A 188 -1.04 12.05 -4.64
N VAL A 189 0.26 11.86 -4.81
CA VAL A 189 1.27 12.93 -4.75
C VAL A 189 2.30 12.77 -5.88
N PRO A 190 2.93 13.84 -6.37
CA PRO A 190 4.07 13.71 -7.27
C PRO A 190 5.28 13.15 -6.50
N ALA A 191 6.06 12.27 -7.13
CA ALA A 191 7.31 11.78 -6.58
C ALA A 191 8.35 12.92 -6.52
N ASP A 192 8.88 13.19 -5.35
CA ASP A 192 10.04 14.06 -5.19
C ASP A 192 11.33 13.34 -5.64
N PRO A 193 12.49 14.02 -5.76
CA PRO A 193 13.74 13.40 -6.20
C PRO A 193 14.17 12.19 -5.35
N THR A 194 13.92 12.20 -4.04
CA THR A 194 14.28 11.11 -3.13
C THR A 194 13.40 9.87 -3.40
N VAL A 195 12.10 10.07 -3.44
CA VAL A 195 11.11 9.01 -3.74
C VAL A 195 11.35 8.45 -5.15
N ALA A 196 11.56 9.33 -6.12
CA ALA A 196 11.82 8.94 -7.51
C ALA A 196 13.07 8.06 -7.63
N GLY A 197 14.17 8.45 -6.96
CA GLY A 197 15.41 7.68 -6.95
C GLY A 197 15.25 6.29 -6.31
N HIS A 198 14.54 6.20 -5.17
CA HIS A 198 14.31 4.92 -4.50
C HIS A 198 13.37 3.99 -5.27
N LEU A 199 12.34 4.55 -5.91
CA LEU A 199 11.37 3.75 -6.66
C LEU A 199 11.78 3.52 -8.12
N ALA A 200 12.93 4.03 -8.57
CA ALA A 200 13.39 3.96 -9.96
C ALA A 200 12.36 4.48 -10.97
N ILE A 201 11.78 5.66 -10.68
CA ILE A 201 10.78 6.34 -11.52
C ILE A 201 11.20 7.79 -11.77
N ASP A 202 10.56 8.47 -12.72
CA ASP A 202 10.83 9.88 -12.99
C ASP A 202 10.31 10.79 -11.86
N VAL A 203 11.04 11.88 -11.59
CA VAL A 203 10.59 12.94 -10.69
C VAL A 203 9.26 13.51 -11.19
N GLY A 204 8.31 13.74 -10.28
CA GLY A 204 6.97 14.20 -10.62
C GLY A 204 5.99 13.11 -11.05
N THR A 205 6.43 11.87 -11.21
CA THR A 205 5.52 10.74 -11.45
C THR A 205 4.48 10.65 -10.33
N PRO A 206 3.17 10.56 -10.63
CA PRO A 206 2.15 10.36 -9.61
C PRO A 206 2.33 9.02 -8.89
N VAL A 207 2.42 9.06 -7.57
CA VAL A 207 2.53 7.88 -6.71
C VAL A 207 1.45 7.92 -5.63
N LEU A 208 1.06 6.76 -5.13
CA LEU A 208 0.16 6.67 -3.99
C LEU A 208 0.96 6.76 -2.69
N LEU A 209 0.65 7.77 -1.89
CA LEU A 209 1.19 7.99 -0.56
C LEU A 209 0.21 7.48 0.48
N LEU A 210 0.62 6.50 1.27
CA LEU A 210 -0.12 6.00 2.42
C LEU A 210 0.50 6.53 3.71
N HIS A 211 -0.24 7.34 4.47
CA HIS A 211 0.05 7.59 5.88
C HIS A 211 -0.67 6.56 6.74
N ALA A 212 0.04 5.95 7.67
CA ALA A 212 -0.53 4.96 8.55
C ALA A 212 -0.02 5.14 9.99
N VAL A 213 -0.93 4.98 10.94
CA VAL A 213 -0.62 4.83 12.36
C VAL A 213 -0.84 3.37 12.73
N THR A 214 0.07 2.83 13.54
CA THR A 214 -0.09 1.50 14.12
C THR A 214 -0.15 1.64 15.64
N ASN A 215 -1.23 1.12 16.22
CA ASN A 215 -1.47 1.13 17.66
C ASN A 215 -1.43 -0.30 18.23
N ASP A 216 -1.27 -0.41 19.56
CA ASP A 216 -1.52 -1.63 20.31
C ASP A 216 -3.01 -1.75 20.74
N ALA A 217 -3.35 -2.83 21.45
CA ALA A 217 -4.70 -3.09 21.94
C ALA A 217 -5.22 -2.04 22.96
N HIS A 218 -4.33 -1.24 23.54
CA HIS A 218 -4.68 -0.18 24.50
C HIS A 218 -4.78 1.20 23.82
N GLY A 219 -4.62 1.26 22.50
CA GLY A 219 -4.65 2.51 21.76
C GLY A 219 -3.34 3.31 21.79
N ARG A 220 -2.26 2.75 22.38
CA ARG A 220 -0.95 3.40 22.37
C ARG A 220 -0.35 3.32 20.98
N GLY A 221 0.09 4.46 20.45
CA GLY A 221 0.75 4.52 19.16
C GLY A 221 2.15 3.88 19.20
N LEU A 222 2.38 2.97 18.28
CA LEU A 222 3.63 2.21 18.16
C LEU A 222 4.48 2.73 17.00
N GLU A 223 3.83 3.08 15.89
CA GLU A 223 4.48 3.51 14.65
C GLU A 223 3.65 4.59 13.97
N TRP A 224 4.34 5.61 13.47
CA TRP A 224 3.84 6.54 12.48
C TRP A 224 4.62 6.32 11.19
N SER A 225 3.95 5.98 10.11
CA SER A 225 4.60 5.60 8.87
C SER A 225 4.05 6.32 7.65
N THR A 226 4.95 6.55 6.70
CA THR A 226 4.65 7.07 5.37
C THR A 226 5.21 6.09 4.34
N LEU A 227 4.37 5.65 3.40
CA LEU A 227 4.72 4.71 2.36
C LEU A 227 4.39 5.31 1.00
N TRP A 228 5.40 5.39 0.12
CA TRP A 228 5.24 5.76 -1.27
C TRP A 228 5.26 4.49 -2.11
N HIS A 229 4.19 4.29 -2.87
CA HIS A 229 4.01 3.08 -3.66
C HIS A 229 4.31 3.33 -5.13
N GLN A 230 4.89 2.33 -5.79
CA GLN A 230 5.01 2.33 -7.25
C GLN A 230 3.66 2.64 -7.91
N PRO A 231 3.66 3.34 -9.07
CA PRO A 231 2.43 3.62 -9.85
C PRO A 231 1.64 2.37 -10.25
N THR A 232 2.28 1.21 -10.24
CA THR A 232 1.68 -0.11 -10.53
C THR A 232 0.92 -0.71 -9.34
N THR A 233 0.91 -0.04 -8.19
CA THR A 233 0.17 -0.50 -7.00
C THR A 233 -1.28 -0.08 -7.09
N VAL A 234 -2.19 -1.03 -6.94
CA VAL A 234 -3.64 -0.81 -6.82
C VAL A 234 -4.07 -1.08 -5.38
N PHE A 235 -4.86 -0.17 -4.84
CA PHE A 235 -5.51 -0.37 -3.54
C PHE A 235 -6.95 -0.78 -3.74
N ASP A 236 -7.26 -2.03 -3.41
CA ASP A 236 -8.62 -2.52 -3.36
C ASP A 236 -9.29 -2.03 -2.07
N VAL A 237 -10.47 -1.44 -2.21
CA VAL A 237 -11.30 -0.99 -1.10
C VAL A 237 -12.64 -1.69 -1.21
N GLU A 238 -13.02 -2.42 -0.19
CA GLU A 238 -14.31 -3.08 -0.11
C GLU A 238 -15.33 -2.08 0.49
N ALA A 239 -16.30 -1.66 -0.31
CA ALA A 239 -17.37 -0.78 0.14
C ALA A 239 -18.64 -1.60 0.37
N THR A 240 -19.12 -1.61 1.60
CA THR A 240 -20.44 -2.17 1.93
C THR A 240 -21.47 -1.04 1.88
N VAL A 241 -22.49 -1.17 1.04
CA VAL A 241 -23.63 -0.29 1.07
C VAL A 241 -24.59 -0.83 2.11
N ASP A 242 -24.55 -0.28 3.32
CA ASP A 242 -25.55 -0.60 4.34
C ASP A 242 -26.92 -0.12 3.87
N ALA A 243 -27.87 -1.04 3.79
CA ALA A 243 -29.27 -0.65 3.78
C ALA A 243 -29.52 0.05 5.13
N LEU A 244 -29.91 1.32 5.09
CA LEU A 244 -30.01 2.28 6.19
C LEU A 244 -30.93 1.86 7.37
N ASP A 245 -31.42 0.62 7.44
CA ASP A 245 -32.40 0.16 8.44
C ASP A 245 -32.14 -1.23 9.04
N ARG A 246 -30.94 -1.77 8.97
CA ARG A 246 -30.64 -3.02 9.70
C ARG A 246 -29.59 -2.75 10.76
N PRO A 247 -29.93 -2.90 12.05
CA PRO A 247 -28.91 -2.95 13.09
C PRO A 247 -27.93 -4.08 12.74
N PRO A 248 -26.62 -3.91 13.03
CA PRO A 248 -25.61 -4.92 12.73
C PRO A 248 -26.07 -6.27 13.29
N ARG A 249 -26.03 -7.30 12.47
CA ARG A 249 -26.42 -8.67 12.85
C ARG A 249 -25.71 -9.17 14.12
N ASP A 250 -24.57 -8.60 14.44
CA ASP A 250 -23.83 -8.90 15.65
C ASP A 250 -24.46 -8.35 16.94
N LEU A 251 -25.22 -7.25 16.88
CA LEU A 251 -25.91 -6.71 18.05
C LEU A 251 -27.11 -7.57 18.45
N ASP A 252 -27.81 -8.14 17.49
CA ASP A 252 -28.90 -9.08 17.78
C ASP A 252 -28.35 -10.37 18.40
N ARG A 253 -27.24 -10.88 17.83
CA ARG A 253 -26.54 -12.05 18.38
C ARG A 253 -25.95 -11.79 19.77
N LEU A 254 -25.43 -10.57 20.02
CA LEU A 254 -24.97 -10.18 21.36
C LEU A 254 -26.12 -10.05 22.34
N ARG A 255 -27.27 -9.53 21.94
CA ARG A 255 -28.49 -9.48 22.77
C ARG A 255 -28.99 -10.87 23.12
N ASP A 256 -29.00 -11.78 22.13
CA ASP A 256 -29.40 -13.17 22.35
C ASP A 256 -28.44 -13.89 23.32
N LEU A 257 -27.10 -13.72 23.13
CA LEU A 257 -26.10 -14.25 24.05
C LEU A 257 -26.22 -13.68 25.49
N VAL A 258 -26.47 -12.39 25.61
CA VAL A 258 -26.68 -11.73 26.90
C VAL A 258 -27.97 -12.25 27.55
N ALA A 259 -29.05 -12.48 26.80
CA ALA A 259 -30.29 -13.06 27.28
C ALA A 259 -30.09 -14.52 27.75
N GLU A 260 -29.34 -15.34 26.99
CA GLU A 260 -29.00 -16.72 27.38
C GLU A 260 -28.15 -16.75 28.65
N LEU A 261 -27.12 -15.90 28.76
CA LEU A 261 -26.30 -15.80 29.97
C LEU A 261 -27.10 -15.34 31.18
N SER A 262 -28.02 -14.38 31.02
CA SER A 262 -28.88 -13.91 32.09
C SER A 262 -29.84 -15.00 32.56
N ALA A 263 -30.35 -15.82 31.65
CA ALA A 263 -31.20 -16.97 31.98
C ALA A 263 -30.42 -18.06 32.75
N LEU A 264 -29.17 -18.34 32.37
CA LEU A 264 -28.31 -19.30 33.06
C LEU A 264 -27.94 -18.84 34.48
N ILE A 265 -27.69 -17.55 34.70
CA ILE A 265 -27.38 -16.97 36.02
C ILE A 265 -28.62 -17.03 36.92
N SER A 266 -29.81 -16.74 36.39
CA SER A 266 -31.06 -16.79 37.20
C SER A 266 -31.48 -18.22 37.60
N VAL A 267 -31.05 -19.24 36.87
CA VAL A 267 -31.26 -20.66 37.23
C VAL A 267 -30.29 -21.09 38.35
N SER A 268 -29.09 -20.50 38.44
CA SER A 268 -28.11 -20.85 39.47
C SER A 268 -28.44 -20.26 40.86
N ASP A 269 -29.23 -19.19 40.94
CA ASP A 269 -29.63 -18.55 42.19
C ASP A 269 -30.89 -19.19 42.80
N GLY A 270 -31.52 -20.15 42.12
CA GLY A 270 -32.78 -20.81 42.57
C GLY A 270 -32.60 -22.06 43.44
N ASP A 271 -31.37 -22.58 43.60
CA ASP A 271 -31.15 -23.86 44.32
C ASP A 271 -30.38 -23.69 45.63
N GLY A 272 -30.77 -22.66 46.41
CA GLY A 272 -30.30 -22.37 47.78
C GLY A 272 -31.31 -22.81 48.85
N THR A 273 -31.74 -24.07 48.84
CA THR A 273 -32.57 -24.63 49.96
C THR A 273 -31.74 -24.86 51.20
N ALA A 274 -32.14 -24.16 52.23
CA ALA A 274 -31.66 -24.21 53.59
C ALA A 274 -31.53 -25.65 54.13
N GLN A 275 -30.30 -26.10 54.41
CA GLN A 275 -30.03 -27.20 55.31
C GLN A 275 -30.01 -26.66 56.71
N ARG A 276 -31.08 -27.01 57.45
CA ARG A 276 -31.17 -26.91 58.92
C ARG A 276 -30.17 -27.87 59.56
N SER A 277 -29.31 -27.32 60.40
CA SER A 277 -28.42 -28.08 61.29
C SER A 277 -29.22 -28.84 62.35
N PRO A 278 -28.96 -30.12 62.62
CA PRO A 278 -29.46 -30.84 63.81
C PRO A 278 -28.30 -30.91 64.80
N PHE A 279 -28.27 -30.00 65.77
CA PHE A 279 -27.66 -30.23 67.09
C PHE A 279 -27.77 -28.94 67.92
N ALA A 280 -28.77 -28.91 68.80
CA ALA A 280 -28.74 -28.60 70.21
C ALA A 280 -30.17 -28.69 70.75
#